data_75af5fddc429532ab004bd58137f0246
#
_entry.id   75af5fddc429532ab004bd58137f0246
#
_cell.length_a   1.000
_cell.length_b   1.000
_cell.length_c   1.000
_cell.angle_alpha   90.00
_cell.angle_beta   90.00
_cell.angle_gamma   90.00
#
_symmetry.space_group_name_H-M   'P 1'
#
loop_
_entity.id
_entity.type
_entity.pdbx_description
1 polymer ?
#
loop_
_entity_poly.entity_id
_entity_poly.type
_entity_poly.pdbx_seq_one_letter_code
_entity_poly.pdbx_strand_id
1 'polypeptide(L)'
;RPIGSMLLMWPTLWALWIAGDGTPGLKHIIIFVLGVFVMRAAGCVINDFADRDFDGHVTRTRGRPLATGALSARQALMLFAALGLIALGLVLCLNRFTLVLSFGGLGLAVLYPFTKRFTYLPQLFLGAAFSWAIPMAFAAETESVPEIAWLLFTTNLLWTVAYDTEYAMCDREDDLKVGIKSTAILFGDLDKVMVGALQVLTLVALFVLGQRLGFTWPWYLGLAGMAAGFVHQQWRIRYREPWPCFHAFLSNHWAGASVFVGLYFQYLVAAPGP
;
A
#
# COMPACT_ATOMS: atom_id res chain seq x y z
N ARG A 1 5.42 -12.48 1.52
CA ARG A 1 5.29 -11.93 2.89
C ARG A 1 3.86 -11.44 3.05
N PRO A 2 3.07 -11.96 4.02
CA PRO A 2 1.63 -11.65 4.10
C PRO A 2 1.32 -10.18 4.41
N ILE A 3 2.22 -9.50 5.13
CA ILE A 3 2.01 -8.11 5.57
C ILE A 3 1.77 -7.13 4.40
N GLY A 4 2.54 -7.25 3.31
CA GLY A 4 2.36 -6.37 2.16
C GLY A 4 1.00 -6.56 1.47
N SER A 5 0.42 -7.77 1.52
CA SER A 5 -0.94 -8.01 1.04
C SER A 5 -1.97 -7.34 1.95
N MET A 6 -1.76 -7.37 3.28
CA MET A 6 -2.66 -6.69 4.22
C MET A 6 -2.61 -5.17 4.05
N LEU A 7 -1.41 -4.58 3.86
CA LEU A 7 -1.26 -3.15 3.63
C LEU A 7 -1.93 -2.68 2.32
N LEU A 8 -1.96 -3.51 1.29
CA LEU A 8 -2.70 -3.24 0.06
C LEU A 8 -4.21 -3.52 0.21
N MET A 9 -4.58 -4.52 1.03
CA MET A 9 -5.97 -4.95 1.23
C MET A 9 -6.82 -3.86 1.88
N TRP A 10 -6.32 -3.24 2.97
CA TRP A 10 -7.14 -2.29 3.73
C TRP A 10 -7.63 -1.11 2.89
N PRO A 11 -6.78 -0.35 2.18
CA PRO A 11 -7.25 0.77 1.36
C PRO A 11 -8.13 0.31 0.19
N THR A 12 -7.91 -0.90 -0.33
CA THR A 12 -8.79 -1.50 -1.33
C THR A 12 -10.19 -1.74 -0.77
N LEU A 13 -10.29 -2.29 0.44
CA LEU A 13 -11.57 -2.49 1.13
C LEU A 13 -12.22 -1.16 1.52
N TRP A 14 -11.44 -0.16 2.00
CA TRP A 14 -12.01 1.17 2.26
C TRP A 14 -12.68 1.74 1.01
N ALA A 15 -11.99 1.66 -0.14
CA ALA A 15 -12.52 2.18 -1.39
C ALA A 15 -13.78 1.43 -1.85
N LEU A 16 -13.80 0.10 -1.77
CA LEU A 16 -14.98 -0.70 -2.11
C LEU A 16 -16.19 -0.35 -1.24
N TRP A 17 -16.00 -0.27 0.09
CA TRP A 17 -17.08 0.08 1.03
C TRP A 17 -17.62 1.48 0.81
N ILE A 18 -16.75 2.46 0.58
CA ILE A 18 -17.15 3.84 0.30
C ILE A 18 -17.85 3.93 -1.06
N ALA A 19 -17.31 3.30 -2.09
CA ALA A 19 -17.89 3.32 -3.44
C ALA A 19 -19.23 2.60 -3.52
N GLY A 20 -19.40 1.50 -2.76
CA GLY A 20 -20.64 0.71 -2.68
C GLY A 20 -21.60 1.16 -1.59
N ASP A 21 -21.39 2.37 -1.00
CA ASP A 21 -22.22 2.92 0.07
C ASP A 21 -22.53 1.91 1.19
N GLY A 22 -21.48 1.23 1.68
CA GLY A 22 -21.55 0.20 2.73
C GLY A 22 -21.93 -1.20 2.27
N THR A 23 -22.38 -1.37 1.03
CA THR A 23 -22.82 -2.65 0.46
C THR A 23 -22.18 -2.95 -0.89
N PRO A 24 -20.81 -3.04 -0.95
CA PRO A 24 -20.14 -3.31 -2.22
C PRO A 24 -20.57 -4.66 -2.82
N GLY A 25 -20.58 -4.72 -4.14
CA GLY A 25 -20.93 -5.94 -4.85
C GLY A 25 -20.03 -7.13 -4.46
N LEU A 26 -20.60 -8.27 -4.08
CA LEU A 26 -19.83 -9.47 -3.68
C LEU A 26 -18.81 -9.88 -4.76
N LYS A 27 -19.19 -9.77 -6.04
CA LYS A 27 -18.30 -10.00 -7.18
C LYS A 27 -17.07 -9.10 -7.13
N HIS A 28 -17.24 -7.81 -6.85
CA HIS A 28 -16.15 -6.84 -6.76
C HIS A 28 -15.24 -7.15 -5.58
N ILE A 29 -15.82 -7.46 -4.40
CA ILE A 29 -15.04 -7.88 -3.23
C ILE A 29 -14.13 -9.07 -3.57
N ILE A 30 -14.68 -10.12 -4.17
CA ILE A 30 -13.93 -11.34 -4.51
C ILE A 30 -12.81 -11.01 -5.51
N ILE A 31 -13.11 -10.27 -6.59
CA ILE A 31 -12.13 -9.92 -7.62
C ILE A 31 -10.99 -9.06 -7.04
N PHE A 32 -11.31 -8.04 -6.25
CA PHE A 32 -10.29 -7.16 -5.68
C PHE A 32 -9.46 -7.86 -4.61
N VAL A 33 -10.06 -8.70 -3.76
CA VAL A 33 -9.32 -9.49 -2.76
C VAL A 33 -8.35 -10.46 -3.45
N LEU A 34 -8.80 -11.20 -4.47
CA LEU A 34 -7.92 -12.08 -5.25
C LEU A 34 -6.84 -11.25 -5.99
N GLY A 35 -7.24 -10.12 -6.57
CA GLY A 35 -6.36 -9.19 -7.26
C GLY A 35 -5.24 -8.67 -6.35
N VAL A 36 -5.54 -8.34 -5.08
CA VAL A 36 -4.55 -7.93 -4.10
C VAL A 36 -3.47 -9.00 -3.91
N PHE A 37 -3.85 -10.26 -3.70
CA PHE A 37 -2.87 -11.34 -3.53
C PHE A 37 -2.06 -11.60 -4.80
N VAL A 38 -2.70 -11.64 -5.95
CA VAL A 38 -2.04 -11.86 -7.25
C VAL A 38 -1.08 -10.73 -7.57
N MET A 39 -1.53 -9.47 -7.50
CA MET A 39 -0.70 -8.30 -7.82
C MET A 39 0.42 -8.09 -6.78
N ARG A 40 0.18 -8.42 -5.50
CA ARG A 40 1.24 -8.37 -4.50
C ARG A 40 2.31 -9.43 -4.76
N ALA A 41 1.93 -10.64 -5.18
CA ALA A 41 2.88 -11.66 -5.59
C ALA A 41 3.66 -11.22 -6.83
N ALA A 42 2.99 -10.71 -7.85
CA ALA A 42 3.63 -10.17 -9.07
C ALA A 42 4.60 -9.04 -8.73
N GLY A 43 4.20 -8.10 -7.85
CA GLY A 43 5.04 -7.01 -7.37
C GLY A 43 6.30 -7.50 -6.63
N CYS A 44 6.20 -8.57 -5.83
CA CYS A 44 7.37 -9.18 -5.20
C CYS A 44 8.33 -9.77 -6.26
N VAL A 45 7.79 -10.50 -7.24
CA VAL A 45 8.60 -11.13 -8.28
C VAL A 45 9.36 -10.11 -9.12
N ILE A 46 8.68 -9.05 -9.59
CA ILE A 46 9.33 -8.01 -10.39
C ILE A 46 10.32 -7.17 -9.57
N ASN A 47 10.03 -6.94 -8.28
CA ASN A 47 10.96 -6.27 -7.39
C ASN A 47 12.22 -7.11 -7.15
N ASP A 48 12.08 -8.41 -6.86
CA ASP A 48 13.22 -9.31 -6.68
C ASP A 48 14.02 -9.46 -7.98
N PHE A 49 13.36 -9.43 -9.15
CA PHE A 49 14.04 -9.41 -10.44
C PHE A 49 14.84 -8.12 -10.65
N ALA A 50 14.27 -6.97 -10.31
CA ALA A 50 14.97 -5.68 -10.42
C ALA A 50 16.17 -5.60 -9.47
N ASP A 51 16.07 -6.23 -8.29
CA ASP A 51 17.07 -6.17 -7.21
C ASP A 51 18.10 -7.29 -7.22
N ARG A 52 18.00 -8.26 -8.13
CA ARG A 52 18.80 -9.48 -8.13
C ARG A 52 20.32 -9.24 -8.02
N ASP A 53 20.79 -8.10 -8.56
CA ASP A 53 22.21 -7.74 -8.55
C ASP A 53 22.64 -7.09 -7.21
N PHE A 54 21.70 -6.62 -6.41
CA PHE A 54 21.92 -5.92 -5.14
C PHE A 54 21.57 -6.79 -3.92
N ASP A 55 20.56 -7.62 -4.02
CA ASP A 55 20.00 -8.43 -2.92
C ASP A 55 21.03 -9.32 -2.23
N GLY A 56 22.03 -9.80 -2.96
CA GLY A 56 23.12 -10.60 -2.40
C GLY A 56 24.01 -9.84 -1.39
N HIS A 57 24.02 -8.52 -1.44
CA HIS A 57 24.85 -7.64 -0.59
C HIS A 57 24.05 -7.08 0.61
N VAL A 58 22.75 -7.25 0.66
CA VAL A 58 21.89 -6.78 1.75
C VAL A 58 21.58 -7.92 2.70
N THR A 59 21.88 -7.77 3.97
CA THR A 59 21.78 -8.81 5.01
C THR A 59 20.41 -9.50 5.03
N ARG A 60 19.33 -8.74 4.87
CA ARG A 60 17.95 -9.23 4.94
C ARG A 60 17.48 -9.96 3.68
N THR A 61 18.06 -9.65 2.52
CA THR A 61 17.58 -10.12 1.20
C THR A 61 18.50 -11.14 0.53
N ARG A 62 19.70 -11.36 1.05
CA ARG A 62 20.70 -12.31 0.49
C ARG A 62 20.22 -13.73 0.32
N GLY A 63 19.16 -14.15 1.05
CA GLY A 63 18.54 -15.47 0.94
C GLY A 63 17.39 -15.55 -0.07
N ARG A 64 17.11 -14.49 -0.86
CA ARG A 64 16.07 -14.52 -1.88
C ARG A 64 16.42 -15.49 -3.01
N PRO A 65 15.41 -16.19 -3.61
CA PRO A 65 15.66 -17.20 -4.64
C PRO A 65 16.44 -16.70 -5.86
N LEU A 66 16.24 -15.46 -6.30
CA LEU A 66 17.00 -14.86 -7.39
C LEU A 66 18.43 -14.49 -6.98
N ALA A 67 18.64 -14.00 -5.76
CA ALA A 67 19.96 -13.65 -5.24
C ALA A 67 20.83 -14.90 -5.01
N THR A 68 20.21 -16.02 -4.60
CA THR A 68 20.90 -17.30 -4.39
C THR A 68 21.07 -18.13 -5.67
N GLY A 69 20.48 -17.72 -6.79
CA GLY A 69 20.47 -18.49 -8.04
C GLY A 69 19.51 -19.68 -8.05
N ALA A 70 18.71 -19.91 -6.99
CA ALA A 70 17.69 -20.96 -6.94
C ALA A 70 16.56 -20.77 -7.97
N LEU A 71 16.35 -19.52 -8.43
CA LEU A 71 15.42 -19.14 -9.49
C LEU A 71 16.16 -18.31 -10.53
N SER A 72 15.99 -18.64 -11.83
CA SER A 72 16.56 -17.86 -12.91
C SER A 72 15.74 -16.62 -13.22
N ALA A 73 16.37 -15.58 -13.79
CA ALA A 73 15.69 -14.36 -14.24
C ALA A 73 14.55 -14.64 -15.22
N ARG A 74 14.73 -15.64 -16.13
CA ARG A 74 13.70 -16.06 -17.08
C ARG A 74 12.49 -16.65 -16.37
N GLN A 75 12.70 -17.52 -15.39
CA GLN A 75 11.61 -18.11 -14.59
C GLN A 75 10.84 -17.04 -13.81
N ALA A 76 11.54 -16.06 -13.22
CA ALA A 76 10.90 -14.94 -12.54
C ALA A 76 10.01 -14.13 -13.49
N LEU A 77 10.50 -13.78 -14.68
CA LEU A 77 9.70 -13.06 -15.68
C LEU A 77 8.51 -13.89 -16.19
N MET A 78 8.66 -15.20 -16.36
CA MET A 78 7.54 -16.09 -16.74
C MET A 78 6.49 -16.14 -15.62
N LEU A 79 6.91 -16.21 -14.35
CA LEU A 79 6.00 -16.15 -13.19
C LEU A 79 5.28 -14.81 -13.12
N PHE A 80 6.00 -13.71 -13.33
CA PHE A 80 5.40 -12.37 -13.39
C PHE A 80 4.35 -12.26 -14.50
N ALA A 81 4.65 -12.75 -15.69
CA ALA A 81 3.71 -12.78 -16.81
C ALA A 81 2.48 -13.65 -16.51
N ALA A 82 2.66 -14.83 -15.92
CA ALA A 82 1.56 -15.70 -15.52
C ALA A 82 0.62 -15.03 -14.50
N LEU A 83 1.20 -14.40 -13.46
CA LEU A 83 0.42 -13.64 -12.47
C LEU A 83 -0.29 -12.44 -13.12
N GLY A 84 0.36 -11.75 -14.06
CA GLY A 84 -0.25 -10.68 -14.84
C GLY A 84 -1.44 -11.15 -15.70
N LEU A 85 -1.36 -12.33 -16.30
CA LEU A 85 -2.46 -12.93 -17.05
C LEU A 85 -3.63 -13.31 -16.12
N ILE A 86 -3.36 -13.83 -14.93
CA ILE A 86 -4.40 -14.09 -13.91
C ILE A 86 -5.08 -12.77 -13.52
N ALA A 87 -4.29 -11.72 -13.23
CA ALA A 87 -4.82 -10.39 -12.89
C ALA A 87 -5.67 -9.80 -14.04
N LEU A 88 -5.22 -9.98 -15.30
CA LEU A 88 -5.99 -9.58 -16.47
C LEU A 88 -7.32 -10.35 -16.53
N GLY A 89 -7.31 -11.66 -16.31
CA GLY A 89 -8.53 -12.48 -16.26
C GLY A 89 -9.53 -11.99 -15.22
N LEU A 90 -9.04 -11.57 -14.03
CA LEU A 90 -9.89 -11.00 -12.99
C LEU A 90 -10.49 -9.66 -13.41
N VAL A 91 -9.71 -8.75 -13.99
CA VAL A 91 -10.18 -7.42 -14.37
C VAL A 91 -11.09 -7.44 -15.60
N LEU A 92 -10.95 -8.43 -16.49
CA LEU A 92 -11.87 -8.66 -17.60
C LEU A 92 -13.29 -9.02 -17.16
N CYS A 93 -13.47 -9.47 -15.91
CA CYS A 93 -14.78 -9.67 -15.30
C CYS A 93 -15.44 -8.36 -14.82
N LEU A 94 -14.73 -7.23 -14.86
CA LEU A 94 -15.21 -5.90 -14.47
C LEU A 94 -15.65 -5.08 -15.70
N ASN A 95 -16.03 -3.82 -15.48
CA ASN A 95 -16.39 -2.92 -16.58
C ASN A 95 -15.17 -2.42 -17.37
N ARG A 96 -15.41 -1.88 -18.56
CA ARG A 96 -14.36 -1.38 -19.48
C ARG A 96 -13.51 -0.27 -18.87
N PHE A 97 -14.13 0.60 -18.08
CA PHE A 97 -13.43 1.73 -17.46
C PHE A 97 -12.39 1.23 -16.44
N THR A 98 -12.76 0.27 -15.59
CA THR A 98 -11.83 -0.39 -14.66
C THR A 98 -10.71 -1.13 -15.40
N LEU A 99 -11.02 -1.79 -16.52
CA LEU A 99 -10.01 -2.44 -17.35
C LEU A 99 -8.99 -1.43 -17.89
N VAL A 100 -9.43 -0.28 -18.39
CA VAL A 100 -8.50 0.77 -18.86
C VAL A 100 -7.63 1.30 -17.73
N LEU A 101 -8.21 1.56 -16.56
CA LEU A 101 -7.45 2.00 -15.37
C LEU A 101 -6.42 0.97 -14.92
N SER A 102 -6.66 -0.34 -15.09
CA SER A 102 -5.74 -1.39 -14.67
C SER A 102 -4.38 -1.32 -15.37
N PHE A 103 -4.30 -0.80 -16.59
CA PHE A 103 -3.03 -0.60 -17.29
C PHE A 103 -2.17 0.47 -16.61
N GLY A 104 -2.78 1.51 -16.02
CA GLY A 104 -2.06 2.49 -15.19
C GLY A 104 -1.44 1.85 -13.95
N GLY A 105 -2.20 1.00 -13.25
CA GLY A 105 -1.70 0.23 -12.11
C GLY A 105 -0.57 -0.72 -12.46
N LEU A 106 -0.70 -1.43 -13.59
CA LEU A 106 0.37 -2.31 -14.09
C LEU A 106 1.63 -1.50 -14.42
N GLY A 107 1.50 -0.35 -15.09
CA GLY A 107 2.61 0.53 -15.40
C GLY A 107 3.37 0.99 -14.14
N LEU A 108 2.64 1.41 -13.10
CA LEU A 108 3.22 1.79 -11.81
C LEU A 108 3.90 0.61 -11.11
N ALA A 109 3.28 -0.58 -11.12
CA ALA A 109 3.85 -1.78 -10.51
C ALA A 109 5.15 -2.23 -11.17
N VAL A 110 5.26 -2.08 -12.50
CA VAL A 110 6.49 -2.39 -13.25
C VAL A 110 7.56 -1.31 -13.04
N LEU A 111 7.17 -0.03 -13.02
CA LEU A 111 8.10 1.09 -12.91
C LEU A 111 8.74 1.18 -11.52
N TYR A 112 7.94 1.01 -10.46
CA TYR A 112 8.34 1.24 -9.07
C TYR A 112 9.69 0.57 -8.69
N PRO A 113 9.97 -0.73 -8.96
CA PRO A 113 11.20 -1.36 -8.49
C PRO A 113 12.49 -0.76 -9.06
N PHE A 114 12.41 -0.10 -10.22
CA PHE A 114 13.55 0.53 -10.87
C PHE A 114 13.82 1.95 -10.37
N THR A 115 12.83 2.59 -9.72
CA THR A 115 12.92 4.01 -9.32
C THR A 115 14.03 4.29 -8.30
N LYS A 116 14.34 3.34 -7.41
CA LYS A 116 15.39 3.46 -6.40
C LYS A 116 16.81 3.60 -6.98
N ARG A 117 16.99 3.39 -8.30
CA ARG A 117 18.27 3.58 -9.00
C ARG A 117 18.52 5.05 -9.35
N PHE A 118 17.46 5.83 -9.61
CA PHE A 118 17.56 7.19 -10.11
C PHE A 118 16.91 8.26 -9.22
N THR A 119 16.01 7.89 -8.30
CA THR A 119 15.38 8.87 -7.39
C THR A 119 15.46 8.42 -5.94
N TYR A 120 15.47 9.41 -5.01
CA TYR A 120 15.34 9.18 -3.57
C TYR A 120 13.88 9.02 -3.10
N LEU A 121 12.91 9.05 -4.03
CA LEU A 121 11.48 8.97 -3.75
C LEU A 121 10.84 7.67 -4.28
N PRO A 122 11.46 6.47 -4.20
CA PRO A 122 10.82 5.24 -4.66
C PRO A 122 9.55 4.93 -3.88
N GLN A 123 9.46 5.38 -2.60
CA GLN A 123 8.29 5.24 -1.76
C GLN A 123 7.05 5.95 -2.31
N LEU A 124 7.23 7.05 -3.04
CA LEU A 124 6.14 7.76 -3.71
C LEU A 124 5.56 6.93 -4.85
N PHE A 125 6.41 6.27 -5.64
CA PHE A 125 5.98 5.38 -6.72
C PHE A 125 5.29 4.12 -6.18
N LEU A 126 5.81 3.55 -5.08
CA LEU A 126 5.12 2.46 -4.38
C LEU A 126 3.76 2.91 -3.86
N GLY A 127 3.70 4.09 -3.25
CA GLY A 127 2.47 4.69 -2.75
C GLY A 127 1.44 4.87 -3.86
N ALA A 128 1.85 5.38 -5.02
CA ALA A 128 0.97 5.51 -6.18
C ALA A 128 0.49 4.14 -6.68
N ALA A 129 1.38 3.13 -6.78
CA ALA A 129 1.03 1.78 -7.21
C ALA A 129 0.02 1.11 -6.26
N PHE A 130 0.24 1.23 -4.93
CA PHE A 130 -0.67 0.68 -3.92
C PHE A 130 -2.01 1.42 -3.88
N SER A 131 -1.98 2.74 -4.05
CA SER A 131 -3.19 3.56 -4.06
C SER A 131 -4.03 3.37 -5.33
N TRP A 132 -3.46 2.81 -6.40
CA TRP A 132 -4.17 2.66 -7.67
C TRP A 132 -5.36 1.71 -7.62
N ALA A 133 -5.42 0.81 -6.63
CA ALA A 133 -6.58 -0.01 -6.35
C ALA A 133 -7.83 0.84 -5.99
N ILE A 134 -7.65 2.05 -5.45
CA ILE A 134 -8.74 2.94 -5.03
C ILE A 134 -9.56 3.45 -6.22
N PRO A 135 -9.00 4.16 -7.22
CA PRO A 135 -9.76 4.58 -8.38
C PRO A 135 -10.34 3.39 -9.15
N MET A 136 -9.66 2.23 -9.17
CA MET A 136 -10.20 1.02 -9.77
C MET A 136 -11.42 0.49 -9.03
N ALA A 137 -11.45 0.52 -7.68
CA ALA A 137 -12.58 0.10 -6.88
C ALA A 137 -13.81 0.99 -7.12
N PHE A 138 -13.61 2.33 -7.13
CA PHE A 138 -14.69 3.26 -7.48
C PHE A 138 -15.18 3.04 -8.92
N ALA A 139 -14.28 2.90 -9.88
CA ALA A 139 -14.66 2.63 -11.27
C ALA A 139 -15.46 1.32 -11.42
N ALA A 140 -15.12 0.28 -10.65
CA ALA A 140 -15.82 -1.00 -10.67
C ALA A 140 -17.24 -0.89 -10.10
N GLU A 141 -17.42 -0.16 -9.00
CA GLU A 141 -18.73 -0.02 -8.31
C GLU A 141 -19.64 1.01 -8.99
N THR A 142 -19.08 2.14 -9.46
CA THR A 142 -19.87 3.33 -9.87
C THR A 142 -19.63 3.80 -11.31
N GLU A 143 -18.77 3.12 -12.07
CA GLU A 143 -18.31 3.52 -13.41
C GLU A 143 -17.72 4.94 -13.47
N SER A 144 -17.26 5.46 -12.33
CA SER A 144 -16.71 6.82 -12.19
C SER A 144 -15.58 6.86 -11.18
N VAL A 145 -14.78 7.94 -11.21
CA VAL A 145 -13.74 8.21 -10.21
C VAL A 145 -13.97 9.62 -9.67
N PRO A 146 -14.83 9.77 -8.65
CA PRO A 146 -15.16 11.07 -8.06
C PRO A 146 -13.99 11.67 -7.26
N GLU A 147 -14.09 12.95 -6.86
CA GLU A 147 -13.06 13.62 -6.05
C GLU A 147 -12.72 12.88 -4.76
N ILE A 148 -13.70 12.23 -4.13
CA ILE A 148 -13.52 11.45 -2.92
C ILE A 148 -12.55 10.27 -3.13
N ALA A 149 -12.54 9.66 -4.31
CA ALA A 149 -11.60 8.61 -4.68
C ALA A 149 -10.17 9.15 -4.74
N TRP A 150 -9.96 10.35 -5.30
CA TRP A 150 -8.66 10.99 -5.36
C TRP A 150 -8.18 11.49 -4.00
N LEU A 151 -9.07 11.95 -3.13
CA LEU A 151 -8.74 12.26 -1.74
C LEU A 151 -8.26 11.02 -1.01
N LEU A 152 -8.97 9.89 -1.14
CA LEU A 152 -8.58 8.62 -0.53
C LEU A 152 -7.28 8.07 -1.13
N PHE A 153 -7.09 8.21 -2.46
CA PHE A 153 -5.83 7.87 -3.15
C PHE A 153 -4.64 8.63 -2.55
N THR A 154 -4.77 9.96 -2.43
CA THR A 154 -3.71 10.81 -1.87
C THR A 154 -3.44 10.45 -0.41
N THR A 155 -4.48 10.20 0.36
CA THR A 155 -4.38 9.76 1.76
C THR A 155 -3.59 8.47 1.88
N ASN A 156 -3.92 7.46 1.08
CA ASN A 156 -3.20 6.18 1.10
C ASN A 156 -1.77 6.31 0.59
N LEU A 157 -1.52 7.19 -0.40
CA LEU A 157 -0.18 7.49 -0.88
C LEU A 157 0.68 8.07 0.26
N LEU A 158 0.18 9.06 1.02
CA LEU A 158 0.89 9.63 2.18
C LEU A 158 1.19 8.56 3.23
N TRP A 159 0.20 7.73 3.57
CA TRP A 159 0.36 6.63 4.50
C TRP A 159 1.39 5.60 4.02
N THR A 160 1.36 5.26 2.73
CA THR A 160 2.33 4.32 2.13
C THR A 160 3.74 4.87 2.21
N VAL A 161 3.95 6.15 1.89
CA VAL A 161 5.26 6.79 2.02
C VAL A 161 5.73 6.77 3.47
N ALA A 162 4.84 7.00 4.45
CA ALA A 162 5.20 6.95 5.87
C ALA A 162 5.70 5.56 6.27
N TYR A 163 4.89 4.49 6.07
CA TYR A 163 5.28 3.16 6.53
C TYR A 163 6.44 2.55 5.72
N ASP A 164 6.55 2.87 4.42
CA ASP A 164 7.67 2.36 3.63
C ASP A 164 8.97 3.13 3.92
N THR A 165 8.87 4.37 4.45
CA THR A 165 10.04 5.06 5.04
C THR A 165 10.49 4.36 6.32
N GLU A 166 9.58 3.94 7.22
CA GLU A 166 9.92 3.12 8.39
C GLU A 166 10.64 1.83 7.99
N TYR A 167 10.17 1.20 6.90
CA TYR A 167 10.83 0.03 6.33
C TYR A 167 12.23 0.35 5.78
N ALA A 168 12.38 1.46 5.05
CA ALA A 168 13.66 1.90 4.53
C ALA A 168 14.65 2.31 5.64
N MET A 169 14.17 2.78 6.80
CA MET A 169 15.02 3.04 7.98
C MET A 169 15.67 1.75 8.50
N CYS A 170 15.01 0.60 8.36
CA CYS A 170 15.56 -0.71 8.73
C CYS A 170 16.79 -1.09 7.88
N ASP A 171 16.75 -0.78 6.58
CA ASP A 171 17.78 -1.19 5.62
C ASP A 171 18.79 -0.06 5.32
N ARG A 172 18.68 1.11 5.95
CA ARG A 172 19.41 2.34 5.61
C ARG A 172 20.91 2.17 5.51
N GLU A 173 21.54 1.47 6.44
CA GLU A 173 23.01 1.27 6.45
C GLU A 173 23.47 0.39 5.29
N ASP A 174 22.72 -0.64 4.95
CA ASP A 174 23.04 -1.51 3.83
C ASP A 174 22.76 -0.82 2.49
N ASP A 175 21.64 -0.07 2.38
CA ASP A 175 21.28 0.70 1.20
C ASP A 175 22.36 1.75 0.83
N LEU A 176 22.93 2.42 1.83
CA LEU A 176 24.03 3.36 1.63
C LEU A 176 25.29 2.69 1.05
N LYS A 177 25.61 1.45 1.46
CA LYS A 177 26.79 0.70 0.97
C LYS A 177 26.64 0.28 -0.48
N VAL A 178 25.40 -0.06 -0.91
CA VAL A 178 25.14 -0.54 -2.27
C VAL A 178 24.62 0.55 -3.22
N GLY A 179 24.48 1.80 -2.73
CA GLY A 179 24.07 2.94 -3.53
C GLY A 179 22.58 2.97 -3.89
N ILE A 180 21.73 2.24 -3.16
CA ILE A 180 20.27 2.29 -3.29
C ILE A 180 19.75 3.58 -2.65
N LYS A 181 18.77 4.22 -3.31
CA LYS A 181 18.15 5.47 -2.89
C LYS A 181 16.81 5.20 -2.20
N SER A 182 16.52 5.92 -1.11
CA SER A 182 15.27 5.84 -0.37
C SER A 182 14.91 7.15 0.33
N THR A 183 13.65 7.30 0.76
CA THR A 183 13.21 8.44 1.59
C THR A 183 13.92 8.49 2.94
N ALA A 184 14.28 7.35 3.54
CA ALA A 184 15.04 7.32 4.79
C ALA A 184 16.44 7.94 4.62
N ILE A 185 17.06 7.77 3.45
CA ILE A 185 18.33 8.41 3.11
C ILE A 185 18.11 9.90 2.80
N LEU A 186 17.07 10.24 2.02
CA LEU A 186 16.75 11.61 1.64
C LEU A 186 16.47 12.50 2.86
N PHE A 187 15.68 11.98 3.80
CA PHE A 187 15.29 12.74 4.99
C PHE A 187 16.41 12.83 6.05
N GLY A 188 17.39 11.95 5.98
CA GLY A 188 18.54 11.96 6.90
C GLY A 188 18.09 11.93 8.36
N ASP A 189 18.52 12.94 9.14
CA ASP A 189 18.14 13.04 10.56
C ASP A 189 16.72 13.52 10.82
N LEU A 190 16.02 13.98 9.78
CA LEU A 190 14.64 14.39 9.85
C LEU A 190 13.67 13.26 9.54
N ASP A 191 14.12 12.03 9.26
CA ASP A 191 13.32 10.89 8.85
C ASP A 191 12.11 10.65 9.78
N LYS A 192 12.29 10.64 11.11
CA LYS A 192 11.22 10.47 12.10
C LYS A 192 10.18 11.60 12.06
N VAL A 193 10.66 12.83 11.90
CA VAL A 193 9.79 14.01 11.81
C VAL A 193 8.96 13.94 10.52
N MET A 194 9.58 13.57 9.41
CA MET A 194 8.88 13.42 8.13
C MET A 194 7.86 12.28 8.15
N VAL A 195 8.20 11.13 8.75
CA VAL A 195 7.23 10.05 8.99
C VAL A 195 6.06 10.56 9.83
N GLY A 196 6.33 11.28 10.94
CA GLY A 196 5.29 11.85 11.79
C GLY A 196 4.41 12.86 11.05
N ALA A 197 5.00 13.73 10.24
CA ALA A 197 4.24 14.70 9.42
C ALA A 197 3.32 13.99 8.42
N LEU A 198 3.82 12.95 7.72
CA LEU A 198 3.02 12.14 6.81
C LEU A 198 1.88 11.41 7.52
N GLN A 199 2.13 10.88 8.72
CA GLN A 199 1.11 10.24 9.56
C GLN A 199 0.02 11.25 9.97
N VAL A 200 0.39 12.46 10.40
CA VAL A 200 -0.57 13.52 10.73
C VAL A 200 -1.37 13.93 9.49
N LEU A 201 -0.73 14.14 8.35
CA LEU A 201 -1.42 14.48 7.11
C LEU A 201 -2.39 13.37 6.67
N THR A 202 -2.03 12.09 6.86
CA THR A 202 -2.92 10.95 6.63
C THR A 202 -4.17 11.03 7.50
N LEU A 203 -4.02 11.28 8.80
CA LEU A 203 -5.16 11.42 9.73
C LEU A 203 -6.03 12.62 9.39
N VAL A 204 -5.43 13.77 9.05
CA VAL A 204 -6.16 14.97 8.62
C VAL A 204 -6.97 14.69 7.35
N ALA A 205 -6.36 14.03 6.36
CA ALA A 205 -7.05 13.70 5.12
C ALA A 205 -8.21 12.72 5.34
N LEU A 206 -8.04 11.68 6.20
CA LEU A 206 -9.14 10.78 6.59
C LEU A 206 -10.23 11.50 7.40
N PHE A 207 -9.85 12.44 8.25
CA PHE A 207 -10.82 13.27 8.98
C PHE A 207 -11.66 14.11 8.02
N VAL A 208 -11.03 14.80 7.07
CA VAL A 208 -11.71 15.59 6.03
C VAL A 208 -12.61 14.69 5.16
N LEU A 209 -12.14 13.49 4.82
CA LEU A 209 -12.93 12.50 4.08
C LEU A 209 -14.20 12.13 4.86
N GLY A 210 -14.08 11.83 6.15
CA GLY A 210 -15.24 11.55 7.01
C GLY A 210 -16.23 12.72 7.10
N GLN A 211 -15.73 13.97 7.20
CA GLN A 211 -16.58 15.16 7.18
C GLN A 211 -17.33 15.31 5.85
N ARG A 212 -16.66 15.11 4.71
CA ARG A 212 -17.29 15.19 3.39
C ARG A 212 -18.36 14.13 3.15
N LEU A 213 -18.19 12.94 3.76
CA LEU A 213 -19.14 11.82 3.66
C LEU A 213 -20.21 11.84 4.75
N GLY A 214 -20.20 12.81 5.68
CA GLY A 214 -21.14 12.89 6.79
C GLY A 214 -20.99 11.76 7.81
N PHE A 215 -19.82 11.18 7.92
CA PHE A 215 -19.54 10.08 8.84
C PHE A 215 -19.63 10.51 10.30
N THR A 216 -20.00 9.58 11.18
CA THR A 216 -20.25 9.79 12.59
C THR A 216 -19.20 9.10 13.48
N TRP A 217 -19.47 8.96 14.76
CA TRP A 217 -18.52 8.49 15.77
C TRP A 217 -17.80 7.15 15.46
N PRO A 218 -18.41 6.11 14.79
CA PRO A 218 -17.68 4.85 14.53
C PRO A 218 -16.45 5.06 13.64
N TRP A 219 -16.59 5.91 12.60
CA TRP A 219 -15.47 6.29 11.75
C TRP A 219 -14.34 6.93 12.54
N TYR A 220 -14.65 7.92 13.38
CA TYR A 220 -13.64 8.63 14.19
C TYR A 220 -13.00 7.75 15.24
N LEU A 221 -13.71 6.74 15.75
CA LEU A 221 -13.11 5.73 16.62
C LEU A 221 -12.06 4.88 15.87
N GLY A 222 -12.33 4.51 14.61
CA GLY A 222 -11.36 3.87 13.74
C GLY A 222 -10.11 4.73 13.52
N LEU A 223 -10.29 6.04 13.28
CA LEU A 223 -9.17 6.98 13.17
C LEU A 223 -8.38 7.11 14.46
N ALA A 224 -9.03 7.12 15.62
CA ALA A 224 -8.37 7.12 16.92
C ALA A 224 -7.48 5.88 17.12
N GLY A 225 -7.93 4.70 16.65
CA GLY A 225 -7.13 3.49 16.63
C GLY A 225 -5.89 3.61 15.73
N MET A 226 -6.03 4.18 14.53
CA MET A 226 -4.90 4.47 13.66
C MET A 226 -3.92 5.47 14.31
N ALA A 227 -4.43 6.54 14.92
CA ALA A 227 -3.62 7.54 15.61
C ALA A 227 -2.81 6.93 16.77
N ALA A 228 -3.42 6.07 17.59
CA ALA A 228 -2.73 5.31 18.64
C ALA A 228 -1.62 4.42 18.06
N GLY A 229 -1.89 3.77 16.92
CA GLY A 229 -0.89 3.02 16.16
C GLY A 229 0.30 3.89 15.74
N PHE A 230 0.05 5.08 15.21
CA PHE A 230 1.09 6.03 14.80
C PHE A 230 1.94 6.52 15.98
N VAL A 231 1.33 6.83 17.12
CA VAL A 231 2.08 7.17 18.35
C VAL A 231 2.99 6.01 18.77
N HIS A 232 2.48 4.78 18.74
CA HIS A 232 3.28 3.60 19.03
C HIS A 232 4.46 3.43 18.04
N GLN A 233 4.24 3.67 16.75
CA GLN A 233 5.29 3.61 15.72
C GLN A 233 6.37 4.65 15.96
N GLN A 234 5.99 5.92 16.25
CA GLN A 234 6.94 6.99 16.57
C GLN A 234 7.80 6.64 17.81
N TRP A 235 7.20 6.01 18.80
CA TRP A 235 7.96 5.51 19.97
C TRP A 235 8.94 4.40 19.57
N ARG A 236 8.56 3.50 18.65
CA ARG A 236 9.45 2.42 18.17
C ARG A 236 10.63 2.93 17.37
N ILE A 237 10.41 3.86 16.43
CA ILE A 237 11.48 4.35 15.53
C ILE A 237 12.40 5.39 16.18
N ARG A 238 12.19 5.76 17.46
CA ARG A 238 12.91 6.85 18.12
C ARG A 238 14.43 6.74 18.11
N TYR A 239 14.96 5.52 18.17
CA TYR A 239 16.41 5.25 18.15
C TYR A 239 16.94 4.74 16.80
N ARG A 240 16.09 4.63 15.78
CA ARG A 240 16.44 4.15 14.43
C ARG A 240 17.05 2.75 14.39
N GLU A 241 16.83 1.94 15.41
CA GLU A 241 17.27 0.55 15.41
C GLU A 241 16.53 -0.26 14.32
N PRO A 242 17.22 -1.11 13.53
CA PRO A 242 16.60 -1.83 12.40
C PRO A 242 15.37 -2.63 12.77
N TRP A 243 15.43 -3.45 13.83
CA TRP A 243 14.30 -4.28 14.24
C TRP A 243 13.09 -3.48 14.75
N PRO A 244 13.21 -2.49 15.64
CA PRO A 244 12.13 -1.58 16.00
C PRO A 244 11.49 -0.87 14.80
N CYS A 245 12.27 -0.39 13.83
CA CYS A 245 11.77 0.22 12.59
C CYS A 245 10.99 -0.79 11.75
N PHE A 246 11.51 -2.01 11.59
CA PHE A 246 10.79 -3.08 10.91
C PHE A 246 9.47 -3.45 11.59
N HIS A 247 9.46 -3.50 12.93
CA HIS A 247 8.22 -3.76 13.68
C HIS A 247 7.21 -2.60 13.61
N ALA A 248 7.68 -1.33 13.51
CA ALA A 248 6.82 -0.19 13.24
C ALA A 248 6.12 -0.36 11.89
N PHE A 249 6.88 -0.63 10.83
CA PHE A 249 6.34 -0.98 9.51
C PHE A 249 5.30 -2.10 9.58
N LEU A 250 5.61 -3.22 10.25
CA LEU A 250 4.67 -4.35 10.37
C LEU A 250 3.36 -3.95 11.07
N SER A 251 3.41 -3.05 12.05
CA SER A 251 2.23 -2.65 12.83
C SER A 251 1.22 -1.81 12.03
N ASN A 252 1.60 -1.29 10.87
CA ASN A 252 0.70 -0.50 10.02
C ASN A 252 -0.54 -1.27 9.55
N HIS A 253 -0.46 -2.61 9.45
CA HIS A 253 -1.66 -3.38 9.11
C HIS A 253 -2.78 -3.23 10.15
N TRP A 254 -2.46 -3.08 11.44
CA TRP A 254 -3.45 -2.82 12.48
C TRP A 254 -4.05 -1.42 12.37
N ALA A 255 -3.22 -0.43 12.01
CA ALA A 255 -3.69 0.91 11.73
C ALA A 255 -4.70 0.92 10.56
N GLY A 256 -4.39 0.21 9.46
CA GLY A 256 -5.31 0.05 8.34
C GLY A 256 -6.59 -0.70 8.71
N ALA A 257 -6.46 -1.77 9.50
CA ALA A 257 -7.58 -2.56 9.99
C ALA A 257 -8.54 -1.73 10.86
N SER A 258 -7.99 -0.89 11.76
CA SER A 258 -8.81 -0.06 12.65
C SER A 258 -9.70 0.92 11.88
N VAL A 259 -9.17 1.52 10.81
CA VAL A 259 -9.95 2.39 9.91
C VAL A 259 -11.06 1.59 9.22
N PHE A 260 -10.75 0.38 8.71
CA PHE A 260 -11.75 -0.46 8.07
C PHE A 260 -12.86 -0.89 9.04
N VAL A 261 -12.50 -1.27 10.25
CA VAL A 261 -13.47 -1.62 11.30
C VAL A 261 -14.38 -0.42 11.61
N GLY A 262 -13.79 0.77 11.78
CA GLY A 262 -14.56 2.00 11.97
C GLY A 262 -15.50 2.30 10.80
N LEU A 263 -15.02 2.14 9.57
CA LEU A 263 -15.83 2.30 8.35
C LEU A 263 -16.99 1.29 8.26
N TYR A 264 -16.72 0.02 8.55
CA TYR A 264 -17.73 -1.03 8.52
C TYR A 264 -18.85 -0.75 9.53
N PHE A 265 -18.50 -0.40 10.78
CA PHE A 265 -19.50 -0.03 11.78
C PHE A 265 -20.20 1.29 11.46
N GLN A 266 -19.55 2.25 10.79
CA GLN A 266 -20.16 3.47 10.32
C GLN A 266 -21.39 3.16 9.43
N TYR A 267 -21.23 2.28 8.46
CA TYR A 267 -22.33 1.90 7.58
C TYR A 267 -23.39 1.03 8.27
N LEU A 268 -23.02 0.20 9.24
CA LEU A 268 -24.00 -0.55 10.04
C LEU A 268 -24.89 0.36 10.90
N VAL A 269 -24.32 1.43 11.48
CA VAL A 269 -25.07 2.38 12.31
C VAL A 269 -25.91 3.34 11.46
N ALA A 270 -25.42 3.69 10.28
CA ALA A 270 -26.11 4.57 9.34
C ALA A 270 -27.23 3.87 8.55
N ALA A 271 -27.22 2.52 8.49
CA ALA A 271 -28.29 1.77 7.83
C ALA A 271 -29.62 2.09 8.52
N PRO A 272 -30.67 2.54 7.78
CA PRO A 272 -32.01 2.63 8.35
C PRO A 272 -32.38 1.24 8.89
N GLY A 273 -32.78 1.19 10.16
CA GLY A 273 -33.28 -0.04 10.77
C GLY A 273 -34.36 -0.66 9.91
N PRO A 274 -34.58 -1.99 10.01
CA PRO A 274 -35.58 -2.71 9.22
C PRO A 274 -36.99 -2.22 9.44
#